data_5323df239b75247bc0a4155a54ce90c5
#
_entry.id   5323df239b75247bc0a4155a54ce90c5
#
_cell.length_a   1.000
_cell.length_b   1.000
_cell.length_c   1.000
_cell.angle_alpha   90.00
_cell.angle_beta   90.00
_cell.angle_gamma   90.00
#
_symmetry.space_group_name_H-M   'P 1'
#
loop_
_entity.id
_entity.type
_entity.pdbx_description
1 polymer ?
#
loop_
_entity_poly.entity_id
_entity_poly.type
_entity_poly.pdbx_seq_one_letter_code
_entity_poly.pdbx_strand_id
1 'polypeptide(L)'
;MTISSATNNKPMSLNSSSLASIEHQLDSTTISNIKKWLDGSYDSATKEEIRKWINEKKIEELTDSFYKDLEFGTGGLRGIMGIGSNRVNKYTFGTATQGLSNFLNKTYPNEQIKVAIAYDCRNNSDTLAQIVADVFSANGIKVYFFESLRPTPELSYAVRRLGCQSGVVLTASHNPKEYNGFKAYGADGGQLVAPYDREVMDEVRSISSIDEVRFTANHELIQPIGEDVDTPYINELVQLSLSKEAIKRQHNLSIVFSPIHGTAGVLVPPALDAFGFTNVQLVEEQMVVDGNFPTVVYPNPEEQKALSMAIETAKKKKCGVGYGNGSRC
;
A
#
# COMPACT_ATOMS: atom_id res chain seq x y z
N MET A 1 8.49 -48.66 34.60
CA MET A 1 9.03 -48.84 33.21
C MET A 1 8.28 -47.86 32.32
N THR A 2 8.90 -46.74 32.06
CA THR A 2 8.33 -45.64 31.24
C THR A 2 9.15 -45.56 29.96
N ILE A 3 8.56 -45.89 28.84
CA ILE A 3 9.20 -45.77 27.52
C ILE A 3 8.80 -44.44 26.94
N SER A 4 9.77 -43.50 26.91
CA SER A 4 9.69 -42.24 26.20
C SER A 4 10.03 -42.47 24.74
N SER A 5 9.07 -42.28 23.85
CA SER A 5 9.29 -42.23 22.40
C SER A 5 9.57 -40.80 21.99
N ALA A 6 10.83 -40.41 21.90
CA ALA A 6 11.26 -39.22 21.25
C ALA A 6 11.09 -39.38 19.74
N THR A 7 10.12 -38.66 19.17
CA THR A 7 10.00 -38.53 17.71
C THR A 7 11.08 -37.56 17.21
N ASN A 8 12.11 -38.11 16.62
CA ASN A 8 13.16 -37.38 15.90
C ASN A 8 12.58 -36.77 14.62
N ASN A 9 12.15 -35.52 14.70
CA ASN A 9 11.89 -34.71 13.52
C ASN A 9 13.23 -34.25 12.92
N LYS A 10 13.83 -35.05 12.11
CA LYS A 10 14.96 -34.71 11.27
C LYS A 10 14.45 -33.67 10.23
N PRO A 11 15.07 -32.49 10.05
CA PRO A 11 14.68 -31.58 8.95
C PRO A 11 14.90 -32.36 7.62
N MET A 12 13.84 -32.43 6.82
CA MET A 12 13.85 -33.06 5.50
C MET A 12 14.86 -32.31 4.63
N SER A 13 16.02 -32.94 4.39
CA SER A 13 17.01 -32.42 3.43
C SER A 13 16.36 -32.36 2.06
N LEU A 14 16.25 -31.14 1.51
CA LEU A 14 15.67 -30.95 0.19
C LEU A 14 16.61 -31.47 -0.89
N ASN A 15 16.16 -32.47 -1.56
CA ASN A 15 16.77 -32.91 -2.80
C ASN A 15 16.50 -31.85 -3.88
N SER A 16 17.56 -31.38 -4.53
CA SER A 16 17.53 -30.64 -5.81
C SER A 16 16.75 -31.36 -6.92
N SER A 17 16.30 -32.59 -6.65
CA SER A 17 15.50 -33.43 -7.51
C SER A 17 14.03 -33.00 -7.69
N SER A 18 13.47 -32.13 -6.83
CA SER A 18 12.04 -31.83 -6.95
C SER A 18 11.74 -30.75 -8.03
N LEU A 19 12.53 -29.67 -8.12
CA LEU A 19 12.35 -28.67 -9.17
C LEU A 19 12.66 -29.27 -10.55
N ALA A 20 13.73 -30.07 -10.67
CA ALA A 20 14.10 -30.76 -11.91
C ALA A 20 12.97 -31.63 -12.49
N SER A 21 12.06 -32.10 -11.64
CA SER A 21 10.93 -32.96 -12.09
C SER A 21 9.85 -32.17 -12.85
N ILE A 22 9.81 -30.85 -12.72
CA ILE A 22 8.80 -29.94 -13.35
C ILE A 22 9.41 -28.89 -14.28
N GLU A 23 10.74 -28.77 -14.35
CA GLU A 23 11.44 -27.76 -15.18
C GLU A 23 10.99 -27.80 -16.65
N HIS A 24 10.67 -28.96 -17.20
CA HIS A 24 10.20 -29.10 -18.58
C HIS A 24 8.81 -28.47 -18.84
N GLN A 25 8.10 -28.04 -17.80
CA GLN A 25 6.77 -27.40 -17.86
C GLN A 25 6.85 -25.90 -17.60
N LEU A 26 8.02 -25.36 -17.27
CA LEU A 26 8.25 -23.95 -16.92
C LEU A 26 9.22 -23.31 -17.94
N ASP A 27 9.07 -22.03 -18.18
CA ASP A 27 10.03 -21.27 -18.96
C ASP A 27 11.33 -20.98 -18.16
N SER A 28 12.39 -20.62 -18.87
CA SER A 28 13.71 -20.39 -18.27
C SER A 28 13.75 -19.24 -17.25
N THR A 29 12.95 -18.20 -17.45
CA THR A 29 12.87 -17.04 -16.54
C THR A 29 12.20 -17.45 -15.24
N THR A 30 11.08 -18.16 -15.33
CA THR A 30 10.37 -18.74 -14.18
C THR A 30 11.29 -19.62 -13.34
N ILE A 31 12.02 -20.54 -13.99
CA ILE A 31 12.97 -21.44 -13.31
C ILE A 31 14.08 -20.63 -12.62
N SER A 32 14.65 -19.64 -13.30
CA SER A 32 15.70 -18.78 -12.75
C SER A 32 15.23 -18.03 -11.51
N ASN A 33 14.04 -17.43 -11.57
CA ASN A 33 13.45 -16.68 -10.45
C ASN A 33 13.12 -17.61 -9.26
N ILE A 34 12.57 -18.78 -9.50
CA ILE A 34 12.35 -19.79 -8.44
C ILE A 34 13.66 -20.16 -7.75
N LYS A 35 14.73 -20.46 -8.52
CA LYS A 35 16.05 -20.76 -7.97
C LYS A 35 16.60 -19.60 -7.14
N LYS A 36 16.54 -18.36 -7.67
CA LYS A 36 16.95 -17.15 -6.95
C LYS A 36 16.24 -17.04 -5.58
N TRP A 37 14.95 -17.33 -5.52
CA TRP A 37 14.18 -17.26 -4.27
C TRP A 37 14.47 -18.41 -3.31
N LEU A 38 14.73 -19.62 -3.80
CA LEU A 38 15.07 -20.76 -2.96
C LEU A 38 16.49 -20.67 -2.38
N ASP A 39 17.44 -20.14 -3.17
CA ASP A 39 18.86 -20.06 -2.79
C ASP A 39 19.20 -18.77 -2.03
N GLY A 40 18.52 -17.65 -2.31
CA GLY A 40 18.75 -16.34 -1.68
C GLY A 40 18.29 -16.25 -0.23
N SER A 41 18.52 -15.12 0.42
CA SER A 41 18.22 -14.87 1.85
C SER A 41 16.75 -14.55 2.11
N TYR A 42 15.83 -15.33 1.52
CA TYR A 42 14.40 -15.25 1.81
C TYR A 42 14.06 -16.08 3.07
N ASP A 43 12.97 -15.73 3.77
CA ASP A 43 12.58 -16.45 4.98
C ASP A 43 12.17 -17.91 4.71
N SER A 44 12.24 -18.73 5.77
CA SER A 44 11.95 -20.15 5.69
C SER A 44 10.52 -20.46 5.25
N ALA A 45 9.54 -19.70 5.74
CA ALA A 45 8.12 -19.90 5.41
C ALA A 45 7.87 -19.66 3.91
N THR A 46 8.45 -18.59 3.36
CA THR A 46 8.40 -18.30 1.92
C THR A 46 9.01 -19.45 1.10
N LYS A 47 10.20 -19.91 1.49
CA LYS A 47 10.87 -21.02 0.79
C LYS A 47 10.10 -22.35 0.91
N GLU A 48 9.51 -22.64 2.06
CA GLU A 48 8.71 -23.82 2.29
C GLU A 48 7.44 -23.84 1.42
N GLU A 49 6.75 -22.71 1.29
CA GLU A 49 5.57 -22.63 0.43
C GLU A 49 5.93 -22.79 -1.06
N ILE A 50 7.04 -22.20 -1.54
CA ILE A 50 7.55 -22.44 -2.90
C ILE A 50 7.84 -23.92 -3.13
N ARG A 51 8.50 -24.58 -2.18
CA ARG A 51 8.79 -26.02 -2.26
C ARG A 51 7.53 -26.87 -2.28
N LYS A 52 6.54 -26.49 -1.49
CA LYS A 52 5.22 -27.13 -1.49
C LYS A 52 4.56 -27.03 -2.86
N TRP A 53 4.56 -25.84 -3.49
CA TRP A 53 4.02 -25.67 -4.85
C TRP A 53 4.74 -26.54 -5.88
N ILE A 54 6.07 -26.67 -5.77
CA ILE A 54 6.87 -27.55 -6.62
C ILE A 54 6.44 -29.03 -6.43
N ASN A 55 6.32 -29.47 -5.17
CA ASN A 55 5.94 -30.85 -4.85
C ASN A 55 4.50 -31.19 -5.27
N GLU A 56 3.59 -30.20 -5.13
CA GLU A 56 2.19 -30.31 -5.55
C GLU A 56 2.00 -30.08 -7.06
N LYS A 57 3.07 -29.76 -7.80
CA LYS A 57 3.07 -29.47 -9.25
C LYS A 57 2.11 -28.35 -9.63
N LYS A 58 2.05 -27.30 -8.84
CA LYS A 58 1.25 -26.09 -9.09
C LYS A 58 1.92 -25.23 -10.18
N ILE A 59 1.93 -25.72 -11.41
CA ILE A 59 2.64 -25.09 -12.53
C ILE A 59 2.13 -23.70 -12.84
N GLU A 60 0.80 -23.51 -12.86
CA GLU A 60 0.17 -22.21 -13.12
C GLU A 60 0.55 -21.19 -12.04
N GLU A 61 0.47 -21.56 -10.75
CA GLU A 61 0.84 -20.71 -9.63
C GLU A 61 2.31 -20.32 -9.67
N LEU A 62 3.20 -21.29 -9.92
CA LEU A 62 4.64 -21.05 -10.06
C LEU A 62 4.94 -20.13 -11.25
N THR A 63 4.31 -20.37 -12.40
CA THR A 63 4.49 -19.53 -13.59
C THR A 63 4.03 -18.11 -13.31
N ASP A 64 2.79 -17.91 -12.85
CA ASP A 64 2.22 -16.59 -12.63
C ASP A 64 2.97 -15.78 -11.56
N SER A 65 3.52 -16.48 -10.56
CA SER A 65 4.29 -15.85 -9.47
C SER A 65 5.72 -15.48 -9.85
N PHE A 66 6.34 -16.17 -10.85
CA PHE A 66 7.76 -16.05 -11.12
C PHE A 66 8.16 -15.78 -12.58
N TYR A 67 7.21 -15.66 -13.55
CA TYR A 67 7.54 -15.49 -14.98
C TYR A 67 8.24 -14.17 -15.29
N LYS A 68 8.18 -13.20 -14.40
CA LYS A 68 8.88 -11.90 -14.45
C LYS A 68 9.06 -11.31 -13.07
N ASP A 69 9.82 -10.23 -12.99
CA ASP A 69 9.84 -9.36 -11.82
C ASP A 69 8.70 -8.33 -11.89
N LEU A 70 8.16 -7.95 -10.73
CA LEU A 70 7.15 -6.90 -10.64
C LEU A 70 7.79 -5.56 -11.01
N GLU A 71 7.34 -4.97 -12.11
CA GLU A 71 7.93 -3.76 -12.66
C GLU A 71 7.52 -2.51 -11.87
N PHE A 72 8.50 -1.67 -11.56
CA PHE A 72 8.27 -0.31 -11.13
C PHE A 72 7.96 0.52 -12.38
N GLY A 73 6.68 0.80 -12.62
CA GLY A 73 6.22 1.63 -13.74
C GLY A 73 6.22 3.12 -13.40
N THR A 74 5.53 3.94 -14.20
CA THR A 74 5.41 5.39 -13.97
C THR A 74 4.89 5.67 -12.55
N GLY A 75 5.81 6.15 -11.70
CA GLY A 75 5.54 6.54 -10.32
C GLY A 75 5.18 5.42 -9.35
N GLY A 76 5.46 4.14 -9.66
CA GLY A 76 5.23 3.07 -8.70
C GLY A 76 5.04 1.67 -9.28
N LEU A 77 4.66 0.72 -8.43
CA LEU A 77 4.35 -0.66 -8.80
C LEU A 77 2.98 -1.09 -8.24
N ARG A 78 2.36 -2.07 -8.89
CA ARG A 78 1.08 -2.64 -8.47
C ARG A 78 0.96 -4.09 -8.94
N GLY A 79 0.44 -4.96 -8.09
CA GLY A 79 0.23 -6.36 -8.41
C GLY A 79 -0.64 -7.09 -7.39
N ILE A 80 -0.86 -8.35 -7.65
CA ILE A 80 -1.52 -9.28 -6.71
C ILE A 80 -0.57 -9.53 -5.54
N MET A 81 -1.11 -9.54 -4.31
CA MET A 81 -0.35 -9.89 -3.11
C MET A 81 -0.03 -11.38 -3.08
N GLY A 82 1.18 -11.75 -2.68
CA GLY A 82 1.59 -13.15 -2.55
C GLY A 82 3.09 -13.37 -2.64
N ILE A 83 3.49 -14.63 -2.68
CA ILE A 83 4.89 -15.05 -2.82
C ILE A 83 5.28 -15.03 -4.30
N GLY A 84 6.45 -14.50 -4.60
CA GLY A 84 7.03 -14.50 -5.94
C GLY A 84 7.52 -13.13 -6.39
N SER A 85 8.34 -13.14 -7.42
CA SER A 85 8.94 -11.91 -7.98
C SER A 85 7.91 -11.04 -8.71
N ASN A 86 6.82 -11.64 -9.23
CA ASN A 86 5.69 -10.95 -9.88
C ASN A 86 4.52 -10.73 -8.90
N ARG A 87 4.79 -10.61 -7.62
CA ARG A 87 3.78 -10.40 -6.57
C ARG A 87 4.15 -9.23 -5.68
N VAL A 88 3.12 -8.60 -5.09
CA VAL A 88 3.31 -7.63 -4.00
C VAL A 88 3.57 -8.38 -2.70
N ASN A 89 4.72 -8.16 -2.13
CA ASN A 89 5.15 -8.72 -0.85
C ASN A 89 6.25 -7.86 -0.21
N LYS A 90 6.72 -8.26 0.97
CA LYS A 90 7.76 -7.53 1.70
C LYS A 90 9.08 -7.37 0.91
N TYR A 91 9.40 -8.34 0.05
CA TYR A 91 10.65 -8.31 -0.71
C TYR A 91 10.56 -7.38 -1.90
N THR A 92 9.47 -7.44 -2.67
CA THR A 92 9.26 -6.55 -3.82
C THR A 92 9.10 -5.09 -3.39
N PHE A 93 8.39 -4.84 -2.28
CA PHE A 93 8.29 -3.49 -1.69
C PHE A 93 9.60 -3.05 -1.05
N GLY A 94 10.31 -3.96 -0.36
CA GLY A 94 11.64 -3.67 0.19
C GLY A 94 12.63 -3.26 -0.91
N THR A 95 12.67 -4.01 -2.02
CA THR A 95 13.53 -3.69 -3.17
C THR A 95 13.16 -2.35 -3.81
N ALA A 96 11.87 -2.08 -4.01
CA ALA A 96 11.41 -0.78 -4.52
C ALA A 96 11.80 0.38 -3.60
N THR A 97 11.66 0.19 -2.28
CA THR A 97 12.03 1.19 -1.28
C THR A 97 13.54 1.39 -1.20
N GLN A 98 14.33 0.33 -1.31
CA GLN A 98 15.79 0.41 -1.36
C GLN A 98 16.23 1.20 -2.59
N GLY A 99 15.67 0.93 -3.78
CA GLY A 99 15.98 1.68 -5.00
C GLY A 99 15.62 3.16 -4.87
N LEU A 100 14.44 3.47 -4.33
CA LEU A 100 14.05 4.86 -4.06
C LEU A 100 14.97 5.51 -3.02
N SER A 101 15.40 4.78 -1.98
CA SER A 101 16.38 5.27 -0.99
C SER A 101 17.74 5.58 -1.64
N ASN A 102 18.23 4.72 -2.54
CA ASN A 102 19.46 4.92 -3.27
C ASN A 102 19.39 6.18 -4.13
N PHE A 103 18.29 6.35 -4.89
CA PHE A 103 18.03 7.54 -5.68
C PHE A 103 18.02 8.82 -4.83
N LEU A 104 17.28 8.82 -3.72
CA LEU A 104 17.20 9.98 -2.84
C LEU A 104 18.54 10.33 -2.22
N ASN A 105 19.31 9.35 -1.74
CA ASN A 105 20.66 9.57 -1.18
C ASN A 105 21.65 10.11 -2.21
N LYS A 106 21.52 9.73 -3.48
CA LYS A 106 22.34 10.29 -4.57
C LYS A 106 21.93 11.71 -4.94
N THR A 107 20.61 11.99 -4.92
CA THR A 107 20.06 13.29 -5.31
C THR A 107 20.27 14.35 -4.23
N TYR A 108 20.24 13.97 -2.95
CA TYR A 108 20.31 14.87 -1.78
C TYR A 108 21.45 14.48 -0.81
N PRO A 109 22.73 14.43 -1.25
CA PRO A 109 23.81 13.79 -0.50
C PRO A 109 24.19 14.51 0.80
N ASN A 110 23.80 15.78 0.98
CA ASN A 110 24.16 16.60 2.13
C ASN A 110 22.97 17.02 2.99
N GLU A 111 21.82 16.39 2.77
CA GLU A 111 20.58 16.74 3.47
C GLU A 111 20.11 15.59 4.38
N GLN A 112 19.42 15.94 5.46
CA GLN A 112 18.61 14.95 6.16
C GLN A 112 17.35 14.71 5.34
N ILE A 113 17.38 13.66 4.54
CA ILE A 113 16.25 13.28 3.71
C ILE A 113 15.06 12.88 4.59
N LYS A 114 13.86 13.30 4.18
CA LYS A 114 12.60 13.04 4.85
C LYS A 114 11.63 12.44 3.85
N VAL A 115 10.84 11.46 4.28
CA VAL A 115 9.73 10.90 3.50
C VAL A 115 8.47 10.82 4.34
N ALA A 116 7.31 10.97 3.71
CA ALA A 116 6.02 10.72 4.32
C ALA A 116 5.43 9.41 3.79
N ILE A 117 4.80 8.60 4.66
CA ILE A 117 4.20 7.33 4.27
C ILE A 117 2.75 7.28 4.72
N ALA A 118 1.85 7.01 3.77
CA ALA A 118 0.44 6.73 4.00
C ALA A 118 0.05 5.37 3.41
N TYR A 119 -1.08 4.84 3.83
CA TYR A 119 -1.60 3.56 3.33
C TYR A 119 -3.12 3.56 3.36
N ASP A 120 -3.73 2.69 2.55
CA ASP A 120 -5.17 2.53 2.48
C ASP A 120 -5.68 1.35 3.34
N CYS A 121 -6.97 1.05 3.24
CA CYS A 121 -7.65 0.02 4.02
C CYS A 121 -7.38 -1.42 3.55
N ARG A 122 -6.61 -1.63 2.48
CA ARG A 122 -6.39 -2.96 1.92
C ARG A 122 -5.67 -3.87 2.89
N ASN A 123 -5.95 -5.17 2.77
CA ASN A 123 -5.27 -6.19 3.56
C ASN A 123 -3.75 -6.02 3.44
N ASN A 124 -3.05 -6.13 4.56
CA ASN A 124 -1.59 -5.98 4.68
C ASN A 124 -1.03 -4.59 4.31
N SER A 125 -1.85 -3.56 4.03
CA SER A 125 -1.33 -2.23 3.72
C SER A 125 -0.51 -1.64 4.86
N ASP A 126 -0.96 -1.79 6.08
CA ASP A 126 -0.28 -1.39 7.31
C ASP A 126 1.07 -2.09 7.50
N THR A 127 1.07 -3.41 7.39
CA THR A 127 2.28 -4.25 7.51
C THR A 127 3.30 -3.93 6.41
N LEU A 128 2.83 -3.77 5.18
CA LEU A 128 3.70 -3.39 4.06
C LEU A 128 4.22 -1.96 4.19
N ALA A 129 3.40 -1.02 4.72
CA ALA A 129 3.83 0.35 5.01
C ALA A 129 4.92 0.39 6.08
N GLN A 130 4.81 -0.46 7.11
CA GLN A 130 5.85 -0.60 8.13
C GLN A 130 7.17 -1.09 7.50
N ILE A 131 7.14 -2.09 6.60
CA ILE A 131 8.33 -2.56 5.89
C ILE A 131 8.97 -1.44 5.07
N VAL A 132 8.17 -0.62 4.40
CA VAL A 132 8.65 0.56 3.66
C VAL A 132 9.33 1.56 4.61
N ALA A 133 8.73 1.82 5.77
CA ALA A 133 9.30 2.69 6.80
C ALA A 133 10.62 2.13 7.36
N ASP A 134 10.67 0.82 7.60
CA ASP A 134 11.86 0.14 8.10
C ASP A 134 13.03 0.28 7.12
N VAL A 135 12.79 0.03 5.82
CA VAL A 135 13.83 0.15 4.79
C VAL A 135 14.31 1.60 4.62
N PHE A 136 13.41 2.59 4.58
CA PHE A 136 13.82 4.00 4.52
C PHE A 136 14.68 4.38 5.74
N SER A 137 14.23 4.04 6.94
CA SER A 137 14.95 4.39 8.18
C SER A 137 16.31 3.69 8.27
N ALA A 138 16.41 2.43 7.82
CA ALA A 138 17.67 1.69 7.71
C ALA A 138 18.67 2.33 6.75
N ASN A 139 18.20 3.14 5.79
CA ASN A 139 19.01 3.91 4.85
C ASN A 139 19.29 5.35 5.32
N GLY A 140 19.01 5.66 6.60
CA GLY A 140 19.29 6.97 7.20
C GLY A 140 18.26 8.05 6.86
N ILE A 141 17.14 7.68 6.27
CA ILE A 141 16.06 8.59 5.85
C ILE A 141 15.07 8.74 7.00
N LYS A 142 14.74 9.99 7.36
CA LYS A 142 13.69 10.27 8.34
C LYS A 142 12.32 10.00 7.74
N VAL A 143 11.50 9.25 8.46
CA VAL A 143 10.18 8.81 8.03
C VAL A 143 9.10 9.48 8.88
N TYR A 144 8.16 10.16 8.24
CA TYR A 144 6.89 10.58 8.82
C TYR A 144 5.84 9.53 8.45
N PHE A 145 5.41 8.75 9.43
CA PHE A 145 4.55 7.59 9.23
C PHE A 145 3.15 7.85 9.80
N PHE A 146 2.13 7.86 8.94
CA PHE A 146 0.77 8.01 9.42
C PHE A 146 0.37 6.83 10.33
N GLU A 147 -0.08 7.13 11.54
CA GLU A 147 -0.46 6.14 12.56
C GLU A 147 -1.65 5.25 12.18
N SER A 148 -2.47 5.73 11.23
CA SER A 148 -3.56 4.97 10.63
C SER A 148 -3.73 5.35 9.17
N LEU A 149 -4.61 4.65 8.45
CA LEU A 149 -4.85 4.91 7.03
C LEU A 149 -5.16 6.39 6.75
N ARG A 150 -4.58 6.93 5.67
CA ARG A 150 -4.86 8.29 5.17
C ARG A 150 -4.95 8.29 3.66
N PRO A 151 -5.78 9.19 3.09
CA PRO A 151 -5.97 9.28 1.66
C PRO A 151 -4.77 9.90 0.94
N THR A 152 -4.63 9.56 -0.33
CA THR A 152 -3.57 10.07 -1.22
C THR A 152 -3.43 11.59 -1.23
N PRO A 153 -4.50 12.41 -1.26
CA PRO A 153 -4.37 13.88 -1.23
C PRO A 153 -3.69 14.39 0.04
N GLU A 154 -3.92 13.75 1.16
CA GLU A 154 -3.29 14.13 2.41
C GLU A 154 -1.81 13.76 2.46
N LEU A 155 -1.41 12.61 1.87
CA LEU A 155 0.01 12.33 1.67
C LEU A 155 0.69 13.44 0.87
N SER A 156 0.09 13.86 -0.26
CA SER A 156 0.61 14.95 -1.08
C SER A 156 0.78 16.25 -0.28
N TYR A 157 -0.18 16.54 0.58
CA TYR A 157 -0.11 17.69 1.49
C TYR A 157 1.01 17.52 2.53
N ALA A 158 1.10 16.35 3.17
CA ALA A 158 2.12 16.06 4.18
C ALA A 158 3.55 16.19 3.63
N VAL A 159 3.79 15.68 2.41
CA VAL A 159 5.09 15.81 1.73
C VAL A 159 5.52 17.27 1.66
N ARG A 160 4.65 18.16 1.17
CA ARG A 160 4.95 19.60 1.03
C ARG A 160 5.05 20.31 2.39
N ARG A 161 4.12 20.03 3.29
CA ARG A 161 4.04 20.70 4.61
C ARG A 161 5.24 20.35 5.50
N LEU A 162 5.70 19.09 5.48
CA LEU A 162 6.81 18.63 6.32
C LEU A 162 8.17 18.80 5.65
N GLY A 163 8.19 19.32 4.41
CA GLY A 163 9.41 19.50 3.62
C GLY A 163 10.10 18.18 3.33
N CYS A 164 9.32 17.17 2.93
CA CYS A 164 9.86 15.87 2.54
C CYS A 164 10.39 15.91 1.11
N GLN A 165 11.46 15.18 0.83
CA GLN A 165 11.99 14.99 -0.51
C GLN A 165 11.20 13.95 -1.31
N SER A 166 10.44 13.09 -0.62
CA SER A 166 9.58 12.11 -1.27
C SER A 166 8.41 11.71 -0.37
N GLY A 167 7.45 11.00 -0.94
CA GLY A 167 6.36 10.35 -0.20
C GLY A 167 5.98 9.03 -0.85
N VAL A 168 5.37 8.15 -0.07
CA VAL A 168 4.87 6.86 -0.55
C VAL A 168 3.47 6.62 -0.03
N VAL A 169 2.55 6.21 -0.93
CA VAL A 169 1.25 5.69 -0.50
C VAL A 169 1.08 4.25 -0.95
N LEU A 170 0.71 3.39 0.00
CA LEU A 170 0.41 1.99 -0.30
C LEU A 170 -1.07 1.86 -0.62
N THR A 171 -1.36 1.60 -1.88
CA THR A 171 -2.73 1.49 -2.40
C THR A 171 -2.75 0.87 -3.80
N ALA A 172 -3.78 0.10 -4.10
CA ALA A 172 -4.09 -0.33 -5.46
C ALA A 172 -5.35 0.37 -6.01
N SER A 173 -5.71 1.54 -5.46
CA SER A 173 -6.87 2.32 -5.91
C SER A 173 -8.20 1.53 -5.75
N HIS A 174 -8.89 1.27 -6.84
CA HIS A 174 -10.15 0.53 -6.93
C HIS A 174 -9.99 -0.88 -7.53
N ASN A 175 -8.76 -1.39 -7.61
CA ASN A 175 -8.53 -2.77 -8.04
C ASN A 175 -9.17 -3.77 -7.06
N PRO A 176 -9.39 -5.02 -7.48
CA PRO A 176 -9.85 -6.09 -6.60
C PRO A 176 -9.02 -6.20 -5.31
N LYS A 177 -9.61 -6.80 -4.28
CA LYS A 177 -9.05 -6.87 -2.92
C LYS A 177 -7.70 -7.60 -2.83
N GLU A 178 -7.41 -8.47 -3.80
CA GLU A 178 -6.17 -9.23 -3.90
C GLU A 178 -4.96 -8.37 -4.28
N TYR A 179 -5.21 -7.16 -4.80
CA TYR A 179 -4.17 -6.24 -5.25
C TYR A 179 -3.72 -5.29 -4.14
N ASN A 180 -2.43 -4.96 -4.17
CA ASN A 180 -1.88 -3.80 -3.48
C ASN A 180 -0.86 -3.09 -4.39
N GLY A 181 -0.35 -1.93 -3.99
CA GLY A 181 0.59 -1.16 -4.79
C GLY A 181 1.38 -0.17 -3.96
N PHE A 182 2.46 0.30 -4.54
CA PHE A 182 3.39 1.27 -4.00
C PHE A 182 3.43 2.44 -4.98
N LYS A 183 3.04 3.63 -4.56
CA LYS A 183 3.12 4.85 -5.38
C LYS A 183 4.07 5.83 -4.74
N ALA A 184 5.07 6.27 -5.52
CA ALA A 184 6.06 7.24 -5.09
C ALA A 184 5.69 8.65 -5.56
N TYR A 185 5.97 9.62 -4.69
CA TYR A 185 5.69 11.05 -4.87
C TYR A 185 6.99 11.85 -4.73
N GLY A 186 7.11 12.92 -5.49
CA GLY A 186 8.21 13.87 -5.40
C GLY A 186 8.00 14.93 -4.31
N ALA A 187 9.01 15.78 -4.12
CA ALA A 187 8.99 16.87 -3.13
C ALA A 187 7.88 17.91 -3.37
N ASP A 188 7.38 18.01 -4.59
CA ASP A 188 6.23 18.85 -4.96
C ASP A 188 4.87 18.28 -4.53
N GLY A 189 4.86 17.04 -3.99
CA GLY A 189 3.64 16.32 -3.63
C GLY A 189 2.92 15.70 -4.82
N GLY A 190 3.48 15.76 -6.02
CA GLY A 190 3.01 15.05 -7.21
C GLY A 190 3.54 13.63 -7.29
N GLN A 191 2.81 12.73 -7.94
CA GLN A 191 3.32 11.39 -8.24
C GLN A 191 4.56 11.50 -9.13
N LEU A 192 5.61 10.68 -8.88
CA LEU A 192 6.84 10.71 -9.67
C LEU A 192 6.54 10.46 -11.15
N VAL A 193 7.12 11.30 -11.98
CA VAL A 193 7.05 11.25 -13.46
C VAL A 193 8.45 11.38 -14.03
N ALA A 194 8.60 11.17 -15.34
CA ALA A 194 9.87 11.32 -16.03
C ALA A 194 10.50 12.71 -15.79
N PRO A 195 11.82 12.78 -15.56
CA PRO A 195 12.81 11.69 -15.67
C PRO A 195 12.93 10.83 -14.39
N TYR A 196 12.46 11.32 -13.25
CA TYR A 196 12.73 10.76 -11.92
C TYR A 196 12.20 9.33 -11.73
N ASP A 197 11.05 8.99 -12.31
CA ASP A 197 10.50 7.63 -12.30
C ASP A 197 11.46 6.61 -12.93
N ARG A 198 12.16 7.00 -14.03
CA ARG A 198 13.16 6.17 -14.71
C ARG A 198 14.42 6.03 -13.86
N GLU A 199 14.89 7.11 -13.27
CA GLU A 199 16.08 7.09 -12.41
C GLU A 199 15.85 6.17 -11.18
N VAL A 200 14.67 6.24 -10.55
CA VAL A 200 14.30 5.31 -9.47
C VAL A 200 14.23 3.87 -9.97
N MET A 201 13.67 3.65 -11.17
CA MET A 201 13.59 2.31 -11.77
C MET A 201 14.97 1.72 -12.05
N ASP A 202 15.93 2.55 -12.49
CA ASP A 202 17.32 2.11 -12.73
C ASP A 202 17.99 1.72 -11.42
N GLU A 203 17.78 2.47 -10.33
CA GLU A 203 18.25 2.09 -8.99
C GLU A 203 17.63 0.77 -8.51
N VAL A 204 16.32 0.57 -8.70
CA VAL A 204 15.64 -0.70 -8.35
C VAL A 204 16.24 -1.87 -9.15
N ARG A 205 16.47 -1.70 -10.46
CA ARG A 205 17.06 -2.73 -11.32
C ARG A 205 18.51 -3.04 -11.01
N SER A 206 19.24 -2.09 -10.42
CA SER A 206 20.64 -2.29 -10.02
C SER A 206 20.79 -3.22 -8.82
N ILE A 207 19.71 -3.46 -8.05
CA ILE A 207 19.73 -4.36 -6.90
C ILE A 207 19.71 -5.81 -7.41
N SER A 208 20.81 -6.49 -7.26
CA SER A 208 21.02 -7.85 -7.79
C SER A 208 20.60 -8.94 -6.82
N SER A 209 20.69 -8.65 -5.51
CA SER A 209 20.37 -9.59 -4.42
C SER A 209 19.46 -8.94 -3.39
N ILE A 210 18.59 -9.76 -2.78
CA ILE A 210 17.78 -9.32 -1.65
C ILE A 210 18.61 -8.93 -0.42
N ASP A 211 19.86 -9.38 -0.34
CA ASP A 211 20.80 -9.03 0.73
C ASP A 211 21.25 -7.56 0.68
N GLU A 212 21.06 -6.88 -0.44
CA GLU A 212 21.32 -5.45 -0.59
C GLU A 212 20.21 -4.59 0.01
N VAL A 213 19.05 -5.17 0.31
CA VAL A 213 17.91 -4.49 0.92
C VAL A 213 18.06 -4.45 2.44
N ARG A 214 18.08 -3.27 3.01
CA ARG A 214 18.25 -3.05 4.45
C ARG A 214 16.90 -3.09 5.17
N PHE A 215 16.53 -4.25 5.70
CA PHE A 215 15.25 -4.44 6.40
C PHE A 215 15.28 -4.09 7.90
N THR A 216 16.45 -3.87 8.49
CA THR A 216 16.56 -3.60 9.94
C THR A 216 16.33 -2.12 10.22
N ALA A 217 15.17 -1.80 10.79
CA ALA A 217 14.74 -0.44 11.06
C ALA A 217 15.67 0.33 12.00
N ASN A 218 15.83 1.62 11.75
CA ASN A 218 16.25 2.60 12.75
C ASN A 218 15.01 3.34 13.28
N HIS A 219 14.46 2.86 14.38
CA HIS A 219 13.22 3.39 14.97
C HIS A 219 13.32 4.87 15.40
N GLU A 220 14.52 5.39 15.68
CA GLU A 220 14.72 6.81 16.01
C GLU A 220 14.39 7.74 14.83
N LEU A 221 14.44 7.23 13.62
CA LEU A 221 14.11 7.96 12.39
C LEU A 221 12.65 7.82 11.96
N ILE A 222 11.84 6.99 12.64
CA ILE A 222 10.42 6.81 12.32
C ILE A 222 9.59 7.62 13.31
N GLN A 223 8.95 8.66 12.81
CA GLN A 223 8.09 9.56 13.58
C GLN A 223 6.63 9.33 13.19
N PRO A 224 5.76 8.92 14.12
CA PRO A 224 4.32 8.88 13.85
C PRO A 224 3.76 10.27 13.62
N ILE A 225 2.81 10.39 12.70
CA ILE A 225 2.02 11.57 12.40
C ILE A 225 0.55 11.21 12.27
N GLY A 226 -0.34 12.18 12.48
CA GLY A 226 -1.79 12.01 12.41
C GLY A 226 -2.50 13.34 12.54
N GLU A 227 -3.15 13.61 13.68
CA GLU A 227 -3.94 14.81 13.91
C GLU A 227 -3.14 16.12 13.70
N ASP A 228 -1.83 16.11 13.94
CA ASP A 228 -0.91 17.23 13.68
C ASP A 228 -0.77 17.58 12.20
N VAL A 229 -1.17 16.66 11.31
CA VAL A 229 -1.28 16.88 9.86
C VAL A 229 -2.74 17.01 9.44
N ASP A 230 -3.65 16.18 9.97
CA ASP A 230 -5.09 16.17 9.64
C ASP A 230 -5.73 17.55 9.86
N THR A 231 -5.53 18.12 11.06
CA THR A 231 -6.14 19.40 11.42
C THR A 231 -5.69 20.56 10.52
N PRO A 232 -4.40 20.78 10.27
CA PRO A 232 -3.97 21.78 9.30
C PRO A 232 -4.46 21.53 7.88
N TYR A 233 -4.53 20.28 7.45
CA TYR A 233 -5.04 19.91 6.13
C TYR A 233 -6.51 20.30 5.97
N ILE A 234 -7.36 19.95 6.92
CA ILE A 234 -8.78 20.31 6.91
C ILE A 234 -8.95 21.84 6.95
N ASN A 235 -8.18 22.54 7.76
CA ASN A 235 -8.23 24.00 7.83
C ASN A 235 -7.89 24.65 6.49
N GLU A 236 -6.90 24.13 5.77
CA GLU A 236 -6.54 24.64 4.45
C GLU A 236 -7.66 24.38 3.43
N LEU A 237 -8.28 23.17 3.44
CA LEU A 237 -9.43 22.88 2.60
C LEU A 237 -10.59 23.86 2.82
N VAL A 238 -10.89 24.23 4.06
CA VAL A 238 -11.94 25.21 4.39
C VAL A 238 -11.60 26.60 3.82
N GLN A 239 -10.31 26.97 3.82
CA GLN A 239 -9.88 28.26 3.23
C GLN A 239 -10.02 28.30 1.71
N LEU A 240 -9.87 27.17 1.03
CA LEU A 240 -10.06 27.05 -0.42
C LEU A 240 -11.52 27.16 -0.86
N SER A 241 -12.48 27.18 0.08
CA SER A 241 -13.90 27.30 -0.23
C SER A 241 -14.22 28.63 -0.92
N LEU A 242 -14.75 28.54 -2.16
CA LEU A 242 -15.13 29.69 -2.97
C LEU A 242 -16.48 30.30 -2.56
N SER A 243 -17.31 29.57 -1.83
CA SER A 243 -18.71 29.91 -1.60
C SER A 243 -19.14 29.78 -0.14
N LYS A 244 -18.36 30.33 0.80
CA LYS A 244 -18.63 30.26 2.25
C LYS A 244 -20.04 30.68 2.63
N GLU A 245 -20.55 31.77 2.00
CA GLU A 245 -21.90 32.24 2.27
C GLU A 245 -23.00 31.31 1.74
N ALA A 246 -22.75 30.58 0.65
CA ALA A 246 -23.69 29.56 0.19
C ALA A 246 -23.74 28.37 1.16
N ILE A 247 -22.59 27.95 1.69
CA ILE A 247 -22.50 26.88 2.70
C ILE A 247 -23.26 27.30 3.96
N LYS A 248 -23.07 28.52 4.47
CA LYS A 248 -23.81 29.04 5.62
C LYS A 248 -25.33 28.99 5.42
N ARG A 249 -25.81 29.38 4.23
CA ARG A 249 -27.24 29.33 3.91
C ARG A 249 -27.77 27.88 3.79
N GLN A 250 -26.91 26.93 3.46
CA GLN A 250 -27.23 25.52 3.23
C GLN A 250 -26.61 24.58 4.27
N HIS A 251 -26.23 25.10 5.45
CA HIS A 251 -25.58 24.33 6.50
C HIS A 251 -26.38 23.07 6.91
N ASN A 252 -27.70 23.11 6.77
CA ASN A 252 -28.59 21.99 7.08
C ASN A 252 -28.91 21.10 5.86
N LEU A 253 -28.15 21.22 4.77
CA LEU A 253 -28.30 20.33 3.62
C LEU A 253 -28.11 18.90 4.07
N SER A 254 -29.09 18.05 3.75
CA SER A 254 -29.02 16.63 4.12
C SER A 254 -28.06 15.91 3.17
N ILE A 255 -26.93 15.47 3.69
CA ILE A 255 -25.83 14.79 2.99
C ILE A 255 -25.77 13.34 3.47
N VAL A 256 -25.70 12.38 2.56
CA VAL A 256 -25.34 10.99 2.89
C VAL A 256 -23.92 10.73 2.42
N PHE A 257 -23.08 10.22 3.30
CA PHE A 257 -21.68 9.93 3.01
C PHE A 257 -21.37 8.44 3.24
N SER A 258 -20.57 7.87 2.33
CA SER A 258 -19.96 6.56 2.49
C SER A 258 -18.51 6.57 2.00
N PRO A 259 -17.54 6.08 2.78
CA PRO A 259 -16.16 5.86 2.36
C PRO A 259 -15.97 4.52 1.62
N ILE A 260 -16.99 3.70 1.49
CA ILE A 260 -16.90 2.33 0.93
C ILE A 260 -15.73 1.56 1.60
N HIS A 261 -15.72 1.50 2.93
CA HIS A 261 -14.67 0.90 3.77
C HIS A 261 -13.27 1.56 3.67
N GLY A 262 -13.13 2.66 2.93
CA GLY A 262 -11.85 3.26 2.58
C GLY A 262 -11.40 4.41 3.48
N THR A 263 -10.30 5.05 3.06
CA THR A 263 -9.58 6.11 3.79
C THR A 263 -10.37 7.39 4.03
N ALA A 264 -11.36 7.67 3.18
CA ALA A 264 -12.18 8.88 3.29
C ALA A 264 -12.99 8.97 4.60
N GLY A 265 -13.21 7.83 5.26
CA GLY A 265 -13.90 7.78 6.55
C GLY A 265 -13.22 8.59 7.67
N VAL A 266 -11.90 8.76 7.59
CA VAL A 266 -11.13 9.50 8.60
C VAL A 266 -11.26 11.02 8.43
N LEU A 267 -11.24 11.52 7.18
CA LEU A 267 -11.12 12.96 6.92
C LEU A 267 -12.41 13.64 6.46
N VAL A 268 -13.26 12.95 5.69
CA VAL A 268 -14.44 13.60 5.09
C VAL A 268 -15.47 14.04 6.13
N PRO A 269 -15.85 13.23 7.14
CA PRO A 269 -16.77 13.67 8.17
C PRO A 269 -16.27 14.93 8.92
N PRO A 270 -15.05 14.97 9.48
CA PRO A 270 -14.54 16.17 10.15
C PRO A 270 -14.36 17.37 9.18
N ALA A 271 -14.05 17.12 7.91
CA ALA A 271 -13.99 18.21 6.92
C ALA A 271 -15.38 18.80 6.67
N LEU A 272 -16.42 17.98 6.49
CA LEU A 272 -17.79 18.46 6.33
C LEU A 272 -18.27 19.27 7.54
N ASP A 273 -17.93 18.84 8.75
CA ASP A 273 -18.20 19.58 9.99
C ASP A 273 -17.47 20.92 10.00
N ALA A 274 -16.18 20.95 9.67
CA ALA A 274 -15.37 22.16 9.57
C ALA A 274 -15.87 23.16 8.51
N PHE A 275 -16.46 22.66 7.42
CA PHE A 275 -17.19 23.49 6.45
C PHE A 275 -18.50 24.05 7.01
N GLY A 276 -19.04 23.46 8.08
CA GLY A 276 -20.26 23.90 8.75
C GLY A 276 -21.51 23.14 8.35
N PHE A 277 -21.40 21.98 7.72
CA PHE A 277 -22.56 21.10 7.44
C PHE A 277 -22.96 20.33 8.70
N THR A 278 -24.22 20.45 9.11
CA THR A 278 -24.74 19.88 10.38
C THR A 278 -25.64 18.66 10.20
N ASN A 279 -26.00 18.31 8.97
CA ASN A 279 -26.92 17.22 8.68
C ASN A 279 -26.30 16.17 7.76
N VAL A 280 -25.23 15.53 8.26
CA VAL A 280 -24.48 14.47 7.56
C VAL A 280 -24.91 13.12 8.10
N GLN A 281 -25.37 12.24 7.22
CA GLN A 281 -25.75 10.87 7.53
C GLN A 281 -24.66 9.93 7.02
N LEU A 282 -24.08 9.13 7.90
CA LEU A 282 -23.05 8.15 7.55
C LEU A 282 -23.71 6.80 7.19
N VAL A 283 -23.15 6.10 6.22
CA VAL A 283 -23.49 4.69 5.95
C VAL A 283 -22.64 3.85 6.89
N GLU A 284 -23.13 3.60 8.10
CA GLU A 284 -22.39 3.03 9.22
C GLU A 284 -21.67 1.71 8.86
N GLU A 285 -22.32 0.83 8.11
CA GLU A 285 -21.74 -0.44 7.69
C GLU A 285 -20.48 -0.23 6.82
N GLN A 286 -20.45 0.81 6.01
CA GLN A 286 -19.33 1.15 5.13
C GLN A 286 -18.30 2.09 5.79
N MET A 287 -18.58 2.62 6.99
CA MET A 287 -17.59 3.34 7.80
C MET A 287 -16.57 2.39 8.45
N VAL A 288 -16.92 1.11 8.59
CA VAL A 288 -15.99 0.09 9.11
C VAL A 288 -14.88 -0.15 8.09
N VAL A 289 -13.63 0.08 8.50
CA VAL A 289 -12.45 -0.19 7.67
C VAL A 289 -12.29 -1.69 7.45
N ASP A 290 -12.37 -2.14 6.20
CA ASP A 290 -12.21 -3.57 5.87
C ASP A 290 -11.65 -3.74 4.44
N GLY A 291 -10.45 -4.31 4.35
CA GLY A 291 -9.77 -4.59 3.07
C GLY A 291 -10.44 -5.68 2.22
N ASN A 292 -11.42 -6.41 2.77
CA ASN A 292 -12.23 -7.38 2.02
C ASN A 292 -13.44 -6.75 1.32
N PHE A 293 -13.78 -5.50 1.67
CA PHE A 293 -14.91 -4.75 1.07
C PHE A 293 -16.24 -5.53 1.10
N PRO A 294 -16.72 -5.98 2.27
CA PRO A 294 -17.81 -6.97 2.36
C PRO A 294 -19.15 -6.52 1.76
N THR A 295 -19.37 -5.21 1.59
CA THR A 295 -20.63 -4.66 1.07
C THR A 295 -20.61 -4.40 -0.44
N VAL A 296 -19.44 -4.59 -1.10
CA VAL A 296 -19.26 -4.31 -2.54
C VAL A 296 -18.38 -5.36 -3.20
N VAL A 297 -18.62 -5.63 -4.47
CA VAL A 297 -17.75 -6.52 -5.26
C VAL A 297 -16.47 -5.81 -5.66
N TYR A 298 -16.59 -4.54 -6.08
CA TYR A 298 -15.48 -3.67 -6.42
C TYR A 298 -15.63 -2.34 -5.68
N PRO A 299 -14.59 -1.87 -4.97
CA PRO A 299 -14.64 -0.61 -4.23
C PRO A 299 -14.44 0.61 -5.17
N ASN A 300 -15.20 0.64 -6.26
CA ASN A 300 -15.17 1.72 -7.24
C ASN A 300 -16.42 2.60 -7.10
N PRO A 301 -16.30 3.86 -6.66
CA PRO A 301 -17.44 4.77 -6.49
C PRO A 301 -18.12 5.18 -7.80
N GLU A 302 -17.52 4.91 -8.96
CA GLU A 302 -18.16 5.12 -10.26
C GLU A 302 -19.20 4.04 -10.57
N GLU A 303 -19.14 2.91 -9.86
CA GLU A 303 -20.11 1.84 -10.01
C GLU A 303 -21.36 2.08 -9.14
N GLN A 304 -22.52 2.13 -9.78
CA GLN A 304 -23.80 2.33 -9.09
C GLN A 304 -24.03 1.31 -7.94
N LYS A 305 -23.57 0.07 -8.11
CA LYS A 305 -23.68 -0.98 -7.09
C LYS A 305 -22.89 -0.65 -5.84
N ALA A 306 -21.73 -0.01 -5.97
CA ALA A 306 -20.92 0.39 -4.81
C ALA A 306 -21.61 1.48 -3.97
N LEU A 307 -22.40 2.33 -4.60
CA LEU A 307 -23.16 3.41 -3.96
C LEU A 307 -24.59 3.01 -3.57
N SER A 308 -25.03 1.77 -3.78
CA SER A 308 -26.41 1.34 -3.54
C SER A 308 -26.90 1.63 -2.12
N MET A 309 -26.07 1.36 -1.10
CA MET A 309 -26.39 1.62 0.31
C MET A 309 -26.55 3.11 0.60
N ALA A 310 -25.67 3.93 0.04
CA ALA A 310 -25.76 5.40 0.18
C ALA A 310 -27.04 5.94 -0.49
N ILE A 311 -27.36 5.44 -1.69
CA ILE A 311 -28.58 5.80 -2.44
C ILE A 311 -29.84 5.39 -1.66
N GLU A 312 -29.86 4.16 -1.10
CA GLU A 312 -30.99 3.70 -0.30
C GLU A 312 -31.16 4.52 1.00
N THR A 313 -30.06 4.83 1.67
CA THR A 313 -30.05 5.69 2.85
C THR A 313 -30.58 7.08 2.51
N ALA A 314 -30.13 7.67 1.40
CA ALA A 314 -30.61 8.95 0.93
C ALA A 314 -32.11 8.95 0.63
N LYS A 315 -32.64 7.91 -0.02
CA LYS A 315 -34.07 7.75 -0.28
C LYS A 315 -34.88 7.62 1.02
N LYS A 316 -34.44 6.80 1.96
CA LYS A 316 -35.12 6.59 3.26
C LYS A 316 -35.15 7.89 4.08
N LYS A 317 -34.09 8.66 4.08
CA LYS A 317 -33.94 9.91 4.83
C LYS A 317 -34.43 11.15 4.07
N LYS A 318 -34.88 11.03 2.81
CA LYS A 318 -35.24 12.13 1.91
C LYS A 318 -34.11 13.17 1.76
N CYS A 319 -32.87 12.68 1.66
CA CYS A 319 -31.67 13.52 1.54
C CYS A 319 -31.53 14.10 0.13
N GLY A 320 -31.02 15.35 0.05
CA GLY A 320 -30.84 16.04 -1.23
C GLY A 320 -29.59 15.64 -1.99
N VAL A 321 -28.54 15.15 -1.29
CA VAL A 321 -27.23 14.82 -1.88
C VAL A 321 -26.72 13.49 -1.31
N GLY A 322 -26.27 12.59 -2.19
CA GLY A 322 -25.53 11.40 -1.82
C GLY A 322 -24.08 11.52 -2.29
N TYR A 323 -23.13 11.27 -1.40
CA TYR A 323 -21.70 11.31 -1.70
C TYR A 323 -21.06 9.99 -1.29
N GLY A 324 -20.30 9.39 -2.22
CA GLY A 324 -19.53 8.19 -1.98
C GLY A 324 -18.11 8.36 -2.47
N ASN A 325 -17.14 7.88 -1.70
CA ASN A 325 -15.74 7.96 -2.02
C ASN A 325 -15.09 6.58 -2.00
N GLY A 326 -14.14 6.35 -2.90
CA GLY A 326 -13.48 5.07 -3.03
C GLY A 326 -12.39 4.84 -1.97
N SER A 327 -11.78 3.67 -2.01
CA SER A 327 -10.76 3.22 -1.04
C SER A 327 -9.53 4.12 -0.94
N ARG A 328 -9.32 4.96 -1.93
CA ARG A 328 -8.12 5.79 -2.12
C ARG A 328 -8.30 7.27 -1.78
N CYS A 329 -9.51 7.76 -1.79
CA CYS A 329 -9.79 9.21 -1.63
C CYS A 329 -10.15 9.54 -0.21
#